data_955b49e0c967558db1b12abf5afa2f16
#
_entry.id   955b49e0c967558db1b12abf5afa2f16
#
_cell.length_a   1.000
_cell.length_b   1.000
_cell.length_c   1.000
_cell.angle_alpha   90.00
_cell.angle_beta   90.00
_cell.angle_gamma   90.00
#
_symmetry.space_group_name_H-M   'P 1'
#
loop_
_entity.id
_entity.type
_entity.pdbx_description
1 polymer ?
#
loop_
_entity_poly.entity_id
_entity_poly.type
_entity_poly.pdbx_seq_one_letter_code
_entity_poly.pdbx_strand_id
1 'polypeptide(L)' 'STYLGHRIAVEMLDVRADGSTLEVDLRYRVIATGETRLVTFQRQT' A
#
# COMPACT_ATOMS: atom_id res chain seq x y z
N SER A 1 -12.74 5.77 3.83
CA SER A 1 -13.15 4.91 4.44
C SER A 1 -13.03 5.02 5.85
N THR A 2 -13.64 4.62 6.55
CA THR A 2 -13.67 4.85 7.68
C THR A 2 -13.26 3.99 8.55
N TYR A 3 -12.73 4.01 9.11
CA TYR A 3 -12.48 3.19 9.88
C TYR A 3 -12.11 3.44 11.12
N LEU A 4 -12.36 3.19 11.79
CA LEU A 4 -12.18 3.32 12.93
C LEU A 4 -11.06 2.71 13.48
N GLY A 5 -10.27 2.99 14.17
CA GLY A 5 -9.17 2.42 14.74
C GLY A 5 -7.99 2.30 13.88
N HIS A 6 -8.10 2.70 12.65
CA HIS A 6 -6.99 2.65 11.80
C HIS A 6 -6.23 3.89 11.87
N ARG A 7 -4.98 3.80 12.12
CA ARG A 7 -4.13 4.94 12.24
C ARG A 7 -3.11 4.93 11.16
N ILE A 8 -3.53 4.72 9.92
CA ILE A 8 -2.62 4.78 8.81
C ILE A 8 -3.17 5.72 7.77
N ALA A 9 -2.28 6.37 7.06
CA ALA A 9 -2.63 7.25 5.96
C ALA A 9 -1.93 6.75 4.73
N VAL A 10 -2.69 6.40 3.71
CA VAL A 10 -2.13 5.92 2.46
C VAL A 10 -1.57 7.12 1.71
N GLU A 11 -0.29 7.11 1.41
CA GLU A 11 0.35 8.20 0.73
C GLU A 11 0.47 7.95 -0.74
N MET A 12 0.58 6.71 -1.15
CA MET A 12 0.75 6.40 -2.55
C MET A 12 0.36 4.98 -2.80
N LEU A 13 -0.33 4.76 -3.89
CA LEU A 13 -0.67 3.41 -4.32
C LEU A 13 -0.41 3.35 -5.80
N ASP A 14 0.41 2.43 -6.22
CA ASP A 14 0.77 2.27 -7.61
C ASP A 14 0.55 0.83 -8.01
N VAL A 15 -0.19 0.63 -9.07
CA VAL A 15 -0.50 -0.71 -9.54
C VAL A 15 -0.02 -0.83 -10.97
N ARG A 16 0.73 -1.87 -11.26
CA ARG A 16 1.24 -2.10 -12.61
C ARG A 16 0.98 -3.53 -13.01
N ALA A 17 0.66 -3.72 -14.25
CA ALA A 17 0.47 -5.04 -14.81
C ALA A 17 1.50 -5.24 -15.91
N ASP A 18 2.17 -6.38 -15.87
CA ASP A 18 3.18 -6.68 -16.88
C ASP A 18 2.98 -8.12 -17.28
N GLY A 19 2.34 -8.32 -18.43
CA GLY A 19 2.00 -9.66 -18.87
C GLY A 19 1.01 -10.29 -17.93
N SER A 20 1.38 -11.40 -17.35
CA SER A 20 0.51 -12.06 -16.40
C SER A 20 0.90 -11.76 -14.96
N THR A 21 1.76 -10.78 -14.75
CA THR A 21 2.20 -10.43 -13.41
C THR A 21 1.58 -9.10 -13.01
N LEU A 22 1.05 -9.05 -11.83
CA LEU A 22 0.49 -7.85 -11.28
C LEU A 22 1.36 -7.40 -10.12
N GLU A 23 1.78 -6.13 -10.15
CA GLU A 23 2.60 -5.57 -9.10
C GLU A 23 1.88 -4.41 -8.45
N VAL A 24 1.90 -4.38 -7.15
CA VAL A 24 1.25 -3.31 -6.40
C VAL A 24 2.25 -2.77 -5.39
N ASP A 25 2.46 -1.47 -5.45
CA ASP A 25 3.33 -0.78 -4.49
C ASP A 25 2.44 0.12 -3.64
N LEU A 26 2.55 -0.03 -2.36
CA LEU A 26 1.76 0.76 -1.43
C LEU A 26 2.69 1.45 -0.45
N ARG A 27 2.55 2.76 -0.32
CA ARG A 27 3.28 3.50 0.69
C ARG A 27 2.27 4.12 1.64
N TYR A 28 2.44 3.87 2.91
CA TYR A 28 1.53 4.42 3.89
C TYR A 28 2.32 4.88 5.11
N ARG A 29 1.72 5.75 5.86
CA ARG A 29 2.32 6.25 7.07
C ARG A 29 1.47 5.85 8.26
N VAL A 30 2.12 5.37 9.30
CA VAL A 30 1.44 5.03 10.54
C VAL A 30 1.34 6.32 11.34
N ILE A 31 0.13 6.80 11.53
CA ILE A 31 -0.06 8.09 12.17
C ILE A 31 0.41 8.08 13.60
N ALA A 32 0.20 6.98 14.29
CA ALA A 32 0.54 6.91 15.70
C ALA A 32 2.03 7.08 15.95
N THR A 33 2.86 6.60 15.05
CA THR A 33 4.29 6.68 15.23
C THR A 33 4.99 7.59 14.25
N GLY A 34 4.31 7.97 13.21
CA GLY A 34 4.90 8.78 12.16
C GLY A 34 5.80 8.04 11.22
N GLU A 35 5.77 6.72 11.28
CA GLU A 35 6.63 5.93 10.41
C GLU A 35 6.03 5.76 9.05
N THR A 36 6.86 5.78 8.02
CA THR A 36 6.43 5.49 6.66
C THR A 36 6.85 4.08 6.32
N ARG A 37 5.95 3.33 5.74
CA ARG A 37 6.23 1.96 5.37
C ARG A 37 5.89 1.73 3.92
N LEU A 38 6.64 0.81 3.32
CA LEU A 38 6.43 0.42 1.94
C LEU A 38 6.10 -1.04 1.90
N VAL A 39 5.09 -1.38 1.13
CA VAL A 39 4.68 -2.76 0.94
C VAL A 39 4.61 -3.00 -0.55
N THR A 40 5.17 -4.08 -1.00
CA THR A 40 5.15 -4.46 -2.40
C THR A 40 4.56 -5.85 -2.52
N PHE A 41 3.56 -5.97 -3.38
CA PHE A 41 2.97 -7.24 -3.67
C PHE A 41 3.20 -7.59 -5.10
N GLN A 42 3.38 -8.86 -5.39
CA GLN A 42 3.41 -9.36 -6.75
C GLN A 42 2.51 -10.55 -6.83
N ARG A 43 1.73 -10.63 -7.88
CA ARG A 43 0.82 -11.75 -8.04
C ARG A 43 0.83 -12.18 -9.49
N GLN A 44 0.85 -13.46 -9.72
CA GLN A 44 0.79 -14.00 -11.06
C GLN A 44 -0.55 -14.61 -11.31
N THR A 45 -1.08 -14.41 -12.47
CA THR A 45 -2.38 -14.99 -12.82
C THR A 45 -2.25 -16.13 -13.79
#